data_56ed4238c7fcdb78cda4a962d88a6668
#
_entry.id   56ed4238c7fcdb78cda4a962d88a6668
#
_cell.length_a   1.000
_cell.length_b   1.000
_cell.length_c   1.000
_cell.angle_alpha   90.00
_cell.angle_beta   90.00
_cell.angle_gamma   90.00
#
_symmetry.space_group_name_H-M   'P 1'
#
loop_
_entity.id
_entity.type
_entity.pdbx_description
1 polymer ?
#
loop_
_entity_poly.entity_id
_entity_poly.type
_entity_poly.pdbx_seq_one_letter_code
_entity_poly.pdbx_strand_id
1 'polypeptide(L)'
;MEEAPLPLTRRNKMAGTDIQLDEKIKVTVQEPKRWKVILLNDDATPMEFVVGVLVEIFKHTDTTARDIMITVHETGAGIAGVYSFEIAEAKAVESTQLARSNGFPLQIKLEEE
;
A
#
# COMPACT_ATOMS: atom_id res chain seq x y z
N MET A 1 12.95 -1.01 -47.70
CA MET A 1 12.27 -0.87 -47.81
C MET A 1 12.04 -1.03 -47.44
N GLU A 2 12.12 -1.19 -46.69
CA GLU A 2 11.47 -1.01 -46.46
C GLU A 2 11.28 -1.20 -45.71
N GLU A 3 11.61 -1.42 -45.20
CA GLU A 3 11.08 -1.33 -44.74
C GLU A 3 10.94 -1.49 -43.94
N ALA A 4 11.43 -1.60 -43.88
CA ALA A 4 10.99 -1.44 -43.27
C ALA A 4 11.05 -1.87 -42.53
N PRO A 5 11.20 -1.85 -42.26
CA PRO A 5 10.94 -1.93 -41.64
C PRO A 5 11.05 -2.33 -40.89
N LEU A 6 11.37 -2.53 -40.46
CA LEU A 6 11.01 -2.65 -39.87
C LEU A 6 11.14 -3.05 -39.08
N PRO A 7 11.42 -3.12 -38.85
CA PRO A 7 11.20 -3.22 -38.39
C PRO A 7 11.35 -3.63 -37.65
N LEU A 8 11.76 -3.90 -37.34
CA LEU A 8 11.42 -4.06 -37.01
C LEU A 8 11.47 -4.38 -36.25
N THR A 9 11.89 -4.53 -36.22
CA THR A 9 11.43 -4.62 -36.09
C THR A 9 11.45 -5.02 -35.62
N ARG A 10 11.77 -5.01 -35.31
CA ARG A 10 11.39 -5.16 -35.42
C ARG A 10 11.40 -5.41 -34.74
N ARG A 11 11.92 -5.61 -34.71
CA ARG A 11 11.63 -5.76 -34.74
C ARG A 11 11.66 -6.00 -33.96
N ASN A 12 12.19 -6.28 -34.10
CA ASN A 12 11.94 -6.33 -33.97
C ASN A 12 12.13 -6.72 -33.46
N LYS A 13 12.48 -6.86 -33.05
CA LYS A 13 12.34 -7.14 -33.02
C LYS A 13 12.57 -7.37 -32.56
N MET A 14 13.03 -7.43 -32.80
CA MET A 14 12.97 -7.41 -32.81
C MET A 14 13.35 -7.83 -32.54
N ALA A 15 13.88 -7.77 -32.53
CA ALA A 15 13.96 -7.89 -32.58
C ALA A 15 14.60 -8.49 -32.37
N GLY A 16 14.57 -8.27 -32.35
CA GLY A 16 15.08 -9.14 -32.04
C GLY A 16 16.10 -9.18 -31.45
N THR A 17 16.73 -9.29 -31.66
CA THR A 17 17.75 -9.12 -30.96
C THR A 17 17.82 -9.00 -29.62
N ASP A 18 17.48 -8.74 -28.94
CA ASP A 18 17.19 -8.33 -27.71
C ASP A 18 16.99 -9.31 -26.64
N ILE A 19 17.04 -10.58 -26.87
CA ILE A 19 16.63 -11.60 -25.93
C ILE A 19 17.52 -11.69 -24.73
N GLN A 20 18.81 -11.59 -24.91
CA GLN A 20 19.70 -11.66 -23.77
C GLN A 20 19.59 -10.47 -22.88
N LEU A 21 19.34 -9.33 -23.48
CA LEU A 21 19.12 -8.15 -22.70
C LEU A 21 17.89 -8.30 -21.82
N ASP A 22 16.86 -8.91 -22.37
CA ASP A 22 15.65 -9.14 -21.59
C ASP A 22 15.92 -10.03 -20.41
N GLU A 23 16.73 -11.04 -20.59
CA GLU A 23 17.05 -11.92 -19.50
C GLU A 23 17.82 -11.23 -18.40
N LYS A 24 18.73 -10.36 -18.78
CA LYS A 24 19.43 -9.60 -17.76
C LYS A 24 18.51 -8.69 -17.00
N ILE A 25 17.58 -8.08 -17.69
CA ILE A 25 16.62 -7.22 -17.05
C ILE A 25 15.80 -8.01 -16.05
N LYS A 26 15.37 -9.20 -16.43
CA LYS A 26 14.60 -10.03 -15.51
C LYS A 26 15.39 -10.37 -14.26
N VAL A 27 16.64 -10.68 -14.42
CA VAL A 27 17.47 -11.07 -13.29
C VAL A 27 17.61 -9.93 -12.30
N THR A 28 17.63 -8.70 -12.79
CA THR A 28 17.82 -7.57 -11.92
C THR A 28 16.55 -7.00 -11.36
N VAL A 29 15.40 -7.38 -11.88
CA VAL A 29 14.12 -6.89 -11.40
C VAL A 29 13.81 -7.53 -10.06
N GLN A 30 13.46 -6.73 -9.09
CA GLN A 30 13.05 -7.21 -7.78
C GLN A 30 11.70 -6.64 -7.46
N GLU A 31 10.93 -7.41 -6.74
CA GLU A 31 9.63 -6.93 -6.29
C GLU A 31 9.83 -5.82 -5.27
N PRO A 32 9.04 -4.75 -5.37
CA PRO A 32 9.13 -3.70 -4.35
C PRO A 32 8.70 -4.24 -3.00
N LYS A 33 9.33 -3.72 -1.98
CA LYS A 33 8.96 -4.08 -0.63
C LYS A 33 7.60 -3.49 -0.31
N ARG A 34 6.88 -4.19 0.54
CA ARG A 34 5.57 -3.75 0.96
C ARG A 34 5.63 -3.34 2.42
N TRP A 35 4.69 -2.46 2.78
CA TRP A 35 4.69 -1.88 4.12
C TRP A 35 3.33 -2.03 4.75
N LYS A 36 3.33 -2.41 6.02
CA LYS A 36 2.11 -2.53 6.81
C LYS A 36 1.81 -1.18 7.45
N VAL A 37 0.55 -0.77 7.38
CA VAL A 37 0.08 0.39 8.12
C VAL A 37 -0.58 -0.16 9.38
N ILE A 38 -0.03 0.19 10.53
CA ILE A 38 -0.45 -0.37 11.81
C ILE A 38 -1.10 0.70 12.65
N LEU A 39 -2.32 0.43 13.10
CA LEU A 39 -3.03 1.32 14.01
C LEU A 39 -2.74 0.87 15.44
N LEU A 40 -2.43 1.84 16.29
CA LEU A 40 -2.14 1.58 17.69
C LEU A 40 -3.32 2.00 18.55
N ASN A 41 -3.63 1.20 19.55
CA ASN A 41 -4.74 1.49 20.45
C ASN A 41 -4.38 2.61 21.41
N ASP A 42 -5.37 3.41 21.79
CA ASP A 42 -5.24 4.38 22.84
C ASP A 42 -6.60 4.56 23.51
N ASP A 43 -6.62 5.22 24.66
CA ASP A 43 -7.84 5.32 25.45
C ASP A 43 -8.76 6.46 25.03
N ALA A 44 -8.29 7.37 24.19
CA ALA A 44 -9.04 8.58 23.88
C ALA A 44 -9.69 8.56 22.50
N THR A 45 -9.23 7.71 21.58
CA THR A 45 -9.79 7.65 20.24
C THR A 45 -11.01 6.73 20.26
N PRO A 46 -12.20 7.23 19.85
CA PRO A 46 -13.40 6.38 19.85
C PRO A 46 -13.30 5.25 18.85
N MET A 47 -13.85 4.11 19.22
CA MET A 47 -13.85 2.94 18.33
C MET A 47 -14.56 3.24 17.00
N GLU A 48 -15.65 3.98 17.03
CA GLU A 48 -16.37 4.30 15.80
C GLU A 48 -15.54 5.19 14.88
N PHE A 49 -14.69 6.01 15.44
CA PHE A 49 -13.77 6.80 14.60
C PHE A 49 -12.79 5.89 13.89
N VAL A 50 -12.26 4.89 14.59
CA VAL A 50 -11.32 3.92 14.00
C VAL A 50 -12.01 3.16 12.88
N VAL A 51 -13.24 2.72 13.08
CA VAL A 51 -14.02 2.04 12.04
C VAL A 51 -14.17 2.96 10.83
N GLY A 52 -14.51 4.23 11.06
CA GLY A 52 -14.66 5.20 9.98
C GLY A 52 -13.39 5.36 9.17
N VAL A 53 -12.24 5.46 9.84
CA VAL A 53 -10.95 5.56 9.16
C VAL A 53 -10.70 4.33 8.29
N LEU A 54 -10.97 3.15 8.83
CA LEU A 54 -10.73 1.92 8.09
C LEU A 54 -11.64 1.80 6.87
N VAL A 55 -12.86 2.28 6.96
CA VAL A 55 -13.78 2.26 5.83
C VAL A 55 -13.44 3.34 4.81
N GLU A 56 -13.23 4.58 5.26
CA GLU A 56 -13.07 5.71 4.36
C GLU A 56 -11.69 5.80 3.73
N ILE A 57 -10.65 5.53 4.50
CA ILE A 57 -9.28 5.71 4.02
C ILE A 57 -8.71 4.39 3.51
N PHE A 58 -8.93 3.31 4.23
CA PHE A 58 -8.38 2.00 3.87
C PHE A 58 -9.34 1.15 3.04
N LYS A 59 -10.56 1.66 2.83
CA LYS A 59 -11.52 1.05 1.91
C LYS A 59 -11.99 -0.35 2.31
N HIS A 60 -11.99 -0.62 3.59
CA HIS A 60 -12.53 -1.88 4.09
C HIS A 60 -14.05 -1.84 4.12
N THR A 61 -14.68 -3.01 4.09
CA THR A 61 -16.12 -3.10 4.38
C THR A 61 -16.32 -2.81 5.86
N ASP A 62 -17.57 -2.50 6.22
CA ASP A 62 -17.88 -2.24 7.62
C ASP A 62 -17.54 -3.44 8.50
N THR A 63 -17.85 -4.64 8.04
CA THR A 63 -17.56 -5.87 8.80
C THR A 63 -16.05 -6.03 9.02
N THR A 64 -15.26 -5.91 7.98
CA THR A 64 -13.82 -6.05 8.10
C THR A 64 -13.23 -4.95 8.97
N ALA A 65 -13.73 -3.71 8.80
CA ALA A 65 -13.26 -2.60 9.62
C ALA A 65 -13.51 -2.85 11.10
N ARG A 66 -14.66 -3.39 11.43
CA ARG A 66 -14.97 -3.69 12.83
C ARG A 66 -14.11 -4.82 13.38
N ASP A 67 -13.79 -5.82 12.55
CA ASP A 67 -12.89 -6.88 12.97
C ASP A 67 -11.50 -6.34 13.28
N ILE A 68 -10.99 -5.45 12.42
CA ILE A 68 -9.68 -4.83 12.65
C ILE A 68 -9.72 -3.97 13.91
N MET A 69 -10.80 -3.20 14.08
CA MET A 69 -10.95 -2.34 15.24
C MET A 69 -10.93 -3.15 16.54
N ILE A 70 -11.61 -4.30 16.53
CA ILE A 70 -11.63 -5.18 17.71
C ILE A 70 -10.21 -5.68 18.00
N THR A 71 -9.48 -6.07 16.96
CA THR A 71 -8.08 -6.52 17.13
C THR A 71 -7.24 -5.41 17.73
N VAL A 72 -7.37 -4.18 17.24
CA VAL A 72 -6.63 -3.04 17.79
C VAL A 72 -6.98 -2.86 19.27
N HIS A 73 -8.25 -2.93 19.58
CA HIS A 73 -8.71 -2.72 20.96
C HIS A 73 -8.21 -3.82 21.90
N GLU A 74 -8.25 -5.06 21.46
CA GLU A 74 -7.93 -6.20 22.31
C GLU A 74 -6.45 -6.48 22.41
N THR A 75 -5.69 -6.28 21.34
CA THR A 75 -4.26 -6.64 21.33
C THR A 75 -3.34 -5.43 21.37
N GLY A 76 -3.87 -4.23 21.22
CA GLY A 76 -3.07 -3.01 21.26
C GLY A 76 -2.65 -2.51 19.88
N ALA A 77 -2.76 -3.32 18.85
CA ALA A 77 -2.36 -2.93 17.50
C ALA A 77 -3.07 -3.79 16.47
N GLY A 78 -3.26 -3.24 15.28
CA GLY A 78 -3.85 -3.99 14.18
C GLY A 78 -3.38 -3.44 12.84
N ILE A 79 -3.33 -4.30 11.84
CA ILE A 79 -2.89 -3.92 10.51
C ILE A 79 -4.09 -3.40 9.73
N ALA A 80 -4.02 -2.13 9.30
CA ALA A 80 -5.07 -1.53 8.49
C ALA A 80 -4.96 -1.96 7.03
N GLY A 81 -3.74 -2.20 6.56
CA GLY A 81 -3.52 -2.64 5.19
C GLY A 81 -2.05 -2.74 4.89
N VAL A 82 -1.74 -3.29 3.72
CA VAL A 82 -0.36 -3.48 3.26
C VAL A 82 -0.26 -2.90 1.87
N TYR A 83 0.72 -2.03 1.65
CA TYR A 83 0.84 -1.27 0.40
C TYR A 83 2.30 -1.01 0.07
N SER A 84 2.58 -0.44 -1.10
CA SER A 84 3.89 0.13 -1.36
C SER A 84 4.14 1.24 -0.35
N PHE A 85 5.40 1.59 -0.15
CA PHE A 85 5.74 2.60 0.86
C PHE A 85 5.00 3.92 0.63
N GLU A 86 4.95 4.37 -0.61
CA GLU A 86 4.35 5.67 -0.89
C GLU A 86 2.86 5.69 -0.57
N ILE A 87 2.17 4.62 -0.91
CA ILE A 87 0.74 4.54 -0.62
C ILE A 87 0.52 4.39 0.89
N ALA A 88 1.32 3.55 1.53
CA ALA A 88 1.23 3.36 2.97
C ALA A 88 1.44 4.68 3.70
N GLU A 89 2.45 5.44 3.30
CA GLU A 89 2.74 6.72 3.91
C GLU A 89 1.60 7.71 3.71
N ALA A 90 1.05 7.77 2.49
CA ALA A 90 -0.05 8.69 2.22
C ALA A 90 -1.26 8.38 3.07
N LYS A 91 -1.59 7.09 3.22
CA LYS A 91 -2.74 6.70 4.05
C LYS A 91 -2.47 6.97 5.53
N ALA A 92 -1.25 6.76 5.98
CA ALA A 92 -0.89 7.04 7.37
C ALA A 92 -1.00 8.54 7.66
N VAL A 93 -0.52 9.37 6.75
CA VAL A 93 -0.60 10.83 6.91
C VAL A 93 -2.06 11.27 6.91
N GLU A 94 -2.84 10.79 5.97
CA GLU A 94 -4.25 11.16 5.87
C GLU A 94 -5.01 10.77 7.14
N SER A 95 -4.78 9.57 7.63
CA SER A 95 -5.44 9.08 8.83
C SER A 95 -5.04 9.89 10.06
N THR A 96 -3.75 10.21 10.17
CA THR A 96 -3.25 10.99 11.30
C THR A 96 -3.83 12.40 11.28
N GLN A 97 -3.88 13.02 10.11
CA GLN A 97 -4.44 14.36 9.99
C GLN A 97 -5.92 14.37 10.35
N LEU A 98 -6.65 13.39 9.89
CA LEU A 98 -8.07 13.29 10.20
C LEU A 98 -8.27 13.12 11.70
N ALA A 99 -7.48 12.27 12.35
CA ALA A 99 -7.58 12.05 13.78
C ALA A 99 -7.29 13.35 14.53
N ARG A 100 -6.21 14.04 14.17
CA ARG A 100 -5.84 15.28 14.86
C ARG A 100 -6.87 16.38 14.66
N SER A 101 -7.48 16.44 13.47
CA SER A 101 -8.55 17.41 13.20
C SER A 101 -9.74 17.19 14.12
N ASN A 102 -9.95 15.98 14.58
CA ASN A 102 -11.05 15.65 15.47
C ASN A 102 -10.61 15.60 16.94
N GLY A 103 -9.36 15.96 17.20
CA GLY A 103 -8.86 15.99 18.58
C GLY A 103 -8.50 14.63 19.13
N PHE A 104 -8.30 13.64 18.30
CA PHE A 104 -7.99 12.28 18.76
C PHE A 104 -6.51 11.97 18.60
N PRO A 105 -5.88 11.29 19.58
CA PRO A 105 -4.44 11.01 19.56
C PRO A 105 -4.09 9.70 18.85
N LEU A 106 -4.93 9.21 17.97
CA LEU A 106 -4.67 7.95 17.26
C LEU A 106 -3.28 7.97 16.63
N GLN A 107 -2.51 6.91 16.87
CA GLN A 107 -1.18 6.77 16.31
C GLN A 107 -1.14 5.68 15.28
N ILE A 108 -0.39 5.93 14.23
CA ILE A 108 -0.27 5.02 13.10
C ILE A 108 1.20 4.87 12.81
N LYS A 109 1.66 3.64 12.64
CA LYS A 109 3.06 3.43 12.29
C LYS A 109 3.18 2.56 11.06
N LEU A 110 4.30 2.69 10.38
CA LEU A 110 4.61 1.90 9.20
C LEU A 110 5.67 0.89 9.56
N GLU A 111 5.51 -0.32 9.03
CA GLU A 111 6.44 -1.38 9.30
C GLU A 111 6.62 -2.19 8.03
N GLU A 112 7.85 -2.47 7.67
CA GLU A 112 8.12 -3.27 6.48
C GLU A 112 7.57 -4.67 6.68
N GLU A 113 6.94 -5.18 5.64
CA GLU A 113 6.30 -6.49 5.69
C GLU A 113 7.32 -7.62 5.81
#